data_66bdb210ab1c7af1501278632f78991f
#
_entry.id   66bdb210ab1c7af1501278632f78991f
#
_cell.length_a   1.000
_cell.length_b   1.000
_cell.length_c   1.000
_cell.angle_alpha   90.00
_cell.angle_beta   90.00
_cell.angle_gamma   90.00
#
_symmetry.space_group_name_H-M   'P 1'
#
loop_
_entity.id
_entity.type
_entity.pdbx_description
1 polymer ?
#
loop_
_entity_poly.entity_id
_entity_poly.type
_entity_poly.pdbx_seq_one_letter_code
_entity_poly.pdbx_strand_id
1 'polypeptide(L)'
;MNIDYEIVESAKTEFTELKNKRYHLDYVGKTKDKIYIHMEFQARVPTKKELQRIFAYAALLHEYTGCFVETYIICVQAISKDPIIHQYSKDNVFKIKIISLKNIDGNEKINSISKKIENNEKLTRTEILALKLMPFTSYNETTEENNIENRPIN
;
A
#
# COMPACT_ATOMS: atom_id res chain seq x y z
N MET A 1 -4.38 -5.53 4.13
CA MET A 1 -4.20 -4.71 2.91
C MET A 1 -5.08 -5.32 1.84
N ASN A 2 -6.18 -4.65 1.49
CA ASN A 2 -7.08 -5.14 0.44
C ASN A 2 -6.68 -4.45 -0.85
N ILE A 3 -5.82 -5.12 -1.62
CA ILE A 3 -5.64 -4.82 -3.03
C ILE A 3 -6.59 -5.77 -3.75
N ASP A 4 -7.57 -5.21 -4.46
CA ASP A 4 -8.65 -5.98 -5.10
C ASP A 4 -8.15 -6.86 -6.26
N TYR A 5 -6.84 -6.85 -6.51
CA TYR A 5 -6.19 -7.54 -7.63
C TYR A 5 -4.98 -8.34 -7.18
N GLU A 6 -4.76 -9.49 -7.81
CA GLU A 6 -3.54 -10.27 -7.63
C GLU A 6 -2.42 -9.72 -8.52
N ILE A 7 -1.33 -9.23 -7.89
CA ILE A 7 -0.14 -8.76 -8.60
C ILE A 7 0.70 -9.99 -8.99
N VAL A 8 0.85 -10.23 -10.28
CA VAL A 8 1.61 -11.39 -10.82
C VAL A 8 3.03 -11.03 -11.21
N GLU A 9 3.30 -9.76 -11.55
CA GLU A 9 4.59 -9.29 -12.03
C GLU A 9 4.86 -7.87 -11.55
N SER A 10 6.11 -7.59 -11.14
CA SER A 10 6.58 -6.23 -10.90
C SER A 10 6.94 -5.57 -12.23
N ALA A 11 6.58 -4.30 -12.39
CA ALA A 11 6.86 -3.54 -13.60
C ALA A 11 7.94 -2.47 -13.35
N LYS A 12 8.46 -1.89 -14.45
CA LYS A 12 9.45 -0.83 -14.41
C LYS A 12 8.90 0.39 -13.66
N THR A 13 9.70 0.96 -12.76
CA THR A 13 9.33 2.12 -11.93
C THR A 13 9.91 3.45 -12.43
N GLU A 14 10.78 3.42 -13.48
CA GLU A 14 11.39 4.59 -14.07
C GLU A 14 10.89 4.84 -15.49
N PHE A 15 10.52 6.10 -15.76
CA PHE A 15 10.14 6.58 -17.09
C PHE A 15 10.93 7.85 -17.39
N THR A 16 11.38 7.98 -18.65
CA THR A 16 12.07 9.18 -19.12
C THR A 16 11.17 9.91 -20.10
N GLU A 17 10.80 11.13 -19.77
CA GLU A 17 10.07 12.03 -20.67
C GLU A 17 11.03 12.75 -21.63
N LEU A 18 10.54 13.17 -22.80
CA LEU A 18 11.29 13.93 -23.83
C LEU A 18 11.99 15.21 -23.31
N LYS A 19 11.67 15.66 -22.09
CA LYS A 19 12.27 16.83 -21.41
C LYS A 19 13.37 16.45 -20.41
N ASN A 20 14.00 15.30 -20.49
CA ASN A 20 15.03 14.82 -19.55
C ASN A 20 14.57 14.76 -18.07
N LYS A 21 13.29 14.66 -17.83
CA LYS A 21 12.75 14.50 -16.50
C LYS A 21 12.59 13.02 -16.20
N ARG A 22 13.30 12.52 -15.19
CA ARG A 22 13.12 11.16 -14.70
C ARG A 22 11.98 11.16 -13.68
N TYR A 23 11.04 10.25 -13.86
CA TYR A 23 9.98 9.99 -12.91
C TYR A 23 10.26 8.66 -12.23
N HIS A 24 10.22 8.66 -10.91
CA HIS A 24 10.37 7.46 -10.09
C HIS A 24 9.05 7.19 -9.40
N LEU A 25 8.49 6.01 -9.64
CA LEU A 25 7.35 5.49 -8.94
C LEU A 25 7.85 4.54 -7.84
N ASP A 26 7.24 4.59 -6.66
CA ASP A 26 7.71 3.77 -5.54
C ASP A 26 7.51 2.27 -5.81
N TYR A 27 6.36 1.90 -6.39
CA TYR A 27 6.10 0.53 -6.81
C TYR A 27 5.07 0.47 -7.93
N VAL A 28 5.34 -0.42 -8.89
CA VAL A 28 4.38 -0.77 -9.96
C VAL A 28 4.29 -2.29 -10.10
N GLY A 29 3.08 -2.80 -10.01
CA GLY A 29 2.77 -4.21 -10.23
C GLY A 29 1.81 -4.39 -11.40
N LYS A 30 1.85 -5.56 -12.06
CA LYS A 30 0.93 -5.94 -13.10
C LYS A 30 0.09 -7.12 -12.66
N THR A 31 -1.22 -7.07 -12.91
CA THR A 31 -2.16 -8.15 -12.59
C THR A 31 -2.29 -9.13 -13.76
N LYS A 32 -2.93 -10.28 -13.51
CA LYS A 32 -3.29 -11.25 -14.56
C LYS A 32 -4.22 -10.63 -15.63
N ASP A 33 -5.09 -9.71 -15.19
CA ASP A 33 -6.05 -9.01 -16.06
C ASP A 33 -5.44 -7.81 -16.80
N LYS A 34 -4.11 -7.72 -16.81
CA LYS A 34 -3.34 -6.63 -17.44
C LYS A 34 -3.65 -5.24 -16.88
N ILE A 35 -4.12 -5.17 -15.62
CA ILE A 35 -4.25 -3.90 -14.89
C ILE A 35 -2.92 -3.60 -14.21
N TYR A 36 -2.46 -2.37 -14.26
CA TYR A 36 -1.29 -1.91 -13.52
C TYR A 36 -1.69 -1.33 -12.18
N ILE A 37 -1.02 -1.80 -11.14
CA ILE A 37 -1.19 -1.29 -9.77
C ILE A 37 -0.03 -0.36 -9.47
N HIS A 38 -0.32 0.93 -9.39
CA HIS A 38 0.62 1.97 -9.00
C HIS A 38 0.47 2.24 -7.50
N MET A 39 1.54 2.10 -6.73
CA MET A 39 1.54 2.36 -5.29
C MET A 39 2.57 3.43 -4.95
N GLU A 40 2.15 4.40 -4.14
CA GLU A 40 3.00 5.44 -3.56
C GLU A 40 2.98 5.33 -2.04
N PHE A 41 4.15 5.36 -1.41
CA PHE A 41 4.30 5.28 0.04
C PHE A 41 4.41 6.69 0.63
N GLN A 42 3.55 7.00 1.61
CA GLN A 42 3.47 8.30 2.23
C GLN A 42 3.46 8.19 3.77
N ALA A 43 4.27 8.99 4.45
CA ALA A 43 4.26 9.04 5.92
C ALA A 43 2.98 9.72 6.46
N ARG A 44 2.38 10.62 5.68
CA ARG A 44 1.20 11.43 6.02
C ARG A 44 0.24 11.56 4.84
N VAL A 45 -0.90 12.17 5.08
CA VAL A 45 -1.84 12.55 4.00
C VAL A 45 -1.12 13.42 2.97
N PRO A 46 -1.15 13.05 1.68
CA PRO A 46 -0.46 13.81 0.65
C PRO A 46 -1.06 15.20 0.46
N THR A 47 -0.21 16.17 0.21
CA THR A 47 -0.57 17.53 -0.17
C THR A 47 -1.16 17.56 -1.59
N LYS A 48 -1.82 18.67 -1.95
CA LYS A 48 -2.33 18.88 -3.31
C LYS A 48 -1.24 18.72 -4.38
N LYS A 49 -0.03 19.22 -4.11
CA LYS A 49 1.11 19.12 -5.03
C LYS A 49 1.59 17.67 -5.21
N GLU A 50 1.59 16.89 -4.14
CA GLU A 50 1.92 15.45 -4.18
C GLU A 50 0.84 14.68 -4.95
N LEU A 51 -0.45 14.99 -4.75
CA LEU A 51 -1.54 14.38 -5.51
C LEU A 51 -1.42 14.68 -7.02
N GLN A 52 -1.02 15.90 -7.40
CA GLN A 52 -0.76 16.26 -8.80
C GLN A 52 0.37 15.41 -9.40
N ARG A 53 1.44 15.19 -8.63
CA ARG A 53 2.55 14.32 -9.05
C ARG A 53 2.09 12.87 -9.22
N ILE A 54 1.37 12.33 -8.26
CA ILE A 54 0.83 10.94 -8.29
C ILE A 54 -0.09 10.77 -9.50
N PHE A 55 -0.95 11.74 -9.78
CA PHE A 55 -1.78 11.75 -10.97
C PHE A 55 -0.96 11.73 -12.27
N ALA A 56 0.08 12.58 -12.37
CA ALA A 56 0.96 12.61 -13.53
C ALA A 56 1.65 11.25 -13.75
N TYR A 57 2.09 10.59 -12.68
CA TYR A 57 2.70 9.26 -12.76
C TYR A 57 1.72 8.19 -13.26
N ALA A 58 0.50 8.19 -12.76
CA ALA A 58 -0.53 7.27 -13.21
C ALA A 58 -0.88 7.48 -14.68
N ALA A 59 -0.98 8.74 -15.14
CA ALA A 59 -1.26 9.08 -16.53
C ALA A 59 -0.13 8.63 -17.47
N LEU A 60 1.13 8.87 -17.09
CA LEU A 60 2.30 8.42 -17.84
C LEU A 60 2.38 6.89 -17.91
N LEU A 61 2.08 6.21 -16.82
CA LEU A 61 2.06 4.75 -16.80
C LEU A 61 0.97 4.21 -17.73
N HIS A 62 -0.21 4.82 -17.72
CA HIS A 62 -1.29 4.48 -18.64
C HIS A 62 -0.89 4.71 -20.10
N GLU A 63 -0.32 5.87 -20.42
CA GLU A 63 0.16 6.20 -21.77
C GLU A 63 1.21 5.20 -22.26
N TYR A 64 2.19 4.88 -21.41
CA TYR A 64 3.28 3.97 -21.74
C TYR A 64 2.80 2.52 -21.96
N THR A 65 1.81 2.07 -21.19
CA THR A 65 1.38 0.66 -21.18
C THR A 65 0.13 0.39 -22.03
N GLY A 66 -0.69 1.42 -22.31
CA GLY A 66 -2.01 1.30 -22.92
C GLY A 66 -3.02 0.54 -22.03
N CYS A 67 -2.71 0.31 -20.76
CA CYS A 67 -3.51 -0.50 -19.83
C CYS A 67 -4.18 0.37 -18.76
N PHE A 68 -5.22 -0.17 -18.12
CA PHE A 68 -5.78 0.47 -16.93
C PHE A 68 -4.76 0.54 -15.80
N VAL A 69 -4.82 1.65 -15.05
CA VAL A 69 -3.96 1.90 -13.89
C VAL A 69 -4.82 2.18 -12.66
N GLU A 70 -4.67 1.35 -11.64
CA GLU A 70 -5.27 1.56 -10.33
C GLU A 70 -4.20 2.12 -9.39
N THR A 71 -4.49 3.27 -8.76
CA THR A 71 -3.52 3.95 -7.91
C THR A 71 -3.89 3.82 -6.44
N TYR A 72 -2.92 3.44 -5.64
CA TYR A 72 -3.01 3.29 -4.20
C TYR A 72 -1.98 4.18 -3.51
N ILE A 73 -2.37 4.81 -2.41
CA ILE A 73 -1.46 5.42 -1.45
C ILE A 73 -1.41 4.52 -0.22
N ILE A 74 -0.22 4.05 0.12
CA ILE A 74 0.05 3.33 1.36
C ILE A 74 0.52 4.38 2.38
N CYS A 75 -0.31 4.66 3.38
CA CYS A 75 -0.04 5.70 4.37
C CYS A 75 0.19 5.11 5.75
N VAL A 76 1.25 5.56 6.44
CA VAL A 76 1.53 5.16 7.82
C VAL A 76 0.53 5.80 8.79
N GLN A 77 0.09 7.04 8.52
CA GLN A 77 -0.87 7.75 9.36
C GLN A 77 -2.27 7.16 9.22
N ALA A 78 -3.04 7.16 10.32
CA ALA A 78 -4.47 6.82 10.26
C ALA A 78 -5.23 7.83 9.40
N ILE A 79 -5.96 7.33 8.41
CA ILE A 79 -6.79 8.14 7.50
C ILE A 79 -8.18 7.55 7.47
N SER A 80 -9.19 8.40 7.67
CA SER A 80 -10.60 8.01 7.63
C SER A 80 -11.25 8.22 6.25
N LYS A 81 -10.60 8.99 5.35
CA LYS A 81 -11.17 9.35 4.05
C LYS A 81 -10.60 8.46 2.95
N ASP A 82 -11.43 7.59 2.41
CA ASP A 82 -11.13 6.75 1.25
C ASP A 82 -12.34 6.76 0.29
N PRO A 83 -12.16 7.00 -1.01
CA PRO A 83 -10.92 7.40 -1.68
C PRO A 83 -10.58 8.90 -1.54
N ILE A 84 -9.32 9.26 -1.80
CA ILE A 84 -8.96 10.67 -2.05
C ILE A 84 -9.38 11.03 -3.48
N ILE A 85 -10.01 12.19 -3.60
CA ILE A 85 -10.42 12.74 -4.89
C ILE A 85 -9.48 13.89 -5.24
N HIS A 86 -8.75 13.75 -6.32
CA HIS A 86 -7.98 14.83 -6.92
C HIS A 86 -8.73 15.36 -8.15
N GLN A 87 -9.37 16.51 -8.00
CA GLN A 87 -10.04 17.20 -9.11
C GLN A 87 -8.99 17.98 -9.92
N TYR A 88 -8.83 17.63 -11.19
CA TYR A 88 -7.87 18.25 -12.09
C TYR A 88 -8.52 19.09 -13.21
N SER A 89 -9.85 18.97 -13.39
CA SER A 89 -10.66 19.83 -14.25
C SER A 89 -12.03 20.06 -13.61
N LYS A 90 -12.90 20.84 -14.25
CA LYS A 90 -14.28 21.04 -13.77
C LYS A 90 -15.05 19.73 -13.67
N ASP A 91 -14.91 18.86 -14.65
CA ASP A 91 -15.74 17.67 -14.83
C ASP A 91 -14.98 16.35 -14.60
N ASN A 92 -13.66 16.43 -14.40
CA ASN A 92 -12.84 15.23 -14.27
C ASN A 92 -12.12 15.15 -12.94
N VAL A 93 -12.15 13.95 -12.38
CA VAL A 93 -11.50 13.62 -11.11
C VAL A 93 -10.61 12.39 -11.28
N PHE A 94 -9.52 12.39 -10.55
CA PHE A 94 -8.69 11.23 -10.35
C PHE A 94 -8.93 10.68 -8.95
N LYS A 95 -9.38 9.43 -8.87
CA LYS A 95 -9.65 8.73 -7.62
C LYS A 95 -8.43 7.91 -7.21
N ILE A 96 -8.02 8.04 -5.96
CA ILE A 96 -6.87 7.34 -5.40
C ILE A 96 -7.36 6.57 -4.19
N LYS A 97 -7.16 5.26 -4.19
CA LYS A 97 -7.47 4.40 -3.04
C LYS A 97 -6.40 4.57 -1.97
N ILE A 98 -6.81 4.58 -0.68
CA ILE A 98 -5.89 4.70 0.44
C ILE A 98 -5.88 3.41 1.24
N ILE A 99 -4.67 2.97 1.58
CA ILE A 99 -4.44 1.93 2.58
C ILE A 99 -3.72 2.59 3.75
N SER A 100 -4.45 2.81 4.84
CA SER A 100 -3.89 3.28 6.09
C SER A 100 -3.34 2.10 6.88
N LEU A 101 -2.02 2.06 7.08
CA LEU A 101 -1.40 0.96 7.83
C LEU A 101 -1.83 0.93 9.29
N LYS A 102 -2.11 2.09 9.90
CA LYS A 102 -2.64 2.18 11.27
C LYS A 102 -4.06 1.63 11.43
N ASN A 103 -4.81 1.49 10.33
CA ASN A 103 -6.15 0.88 10.35
C ASN A 103 -6.10 -0.65 10.15
N ILE A 104 -4.91 -1.24 9.98
CA ILE A 104 -4.73 -2.67 9.80
C ILE A 104 -4.34 -3.28 11.14
N ASP A 105 -5.05 -4.30 11.59
CA ASP A 105 -4.67 -5.12 12.73
C ASP A 105 -3.47 -6.01 12.36
N GLY A 106 -2.30 -5.65 12.88
CA GLY A 106 -1.06 -6.39 12.65
C GLY A 106 -1.10 -7.80 13.24
N ASN A 107 -1.75 -7.99 14.39
CA ASN A 107 -1.85 -9.30 15.05
C ASN A 107 -2.68 -10.28 14.19
N GLU A 108 -3.81 -9.85 13.66
CA GLU A 108 -4.63 -10.66 12.76
C GLU A 108 -3.84 -11.11 11.53
N LYS A 109 -3.11 -10.17 10.92
CA LYS A 109 -2.30 -10.46 9.72
C LYS A 109 -1.14 -11.40 10.00
N ILE A 110 -0.42 -11.20 11.11
CA ILE A 110 0.66 -12.11 11.53
C ILE A 110 0.10 -13.51 11.73
N ASN A 111 -0.98 -13.65 12.50
CA ASN A 111 -1.58 -14.95 12.78
C ASN A 111 -2.03 -15.69 11.50
N SER A 112 -2.60 -14.95 10.54
CA SER A 112 -3.00 -15.53 9.24
C SER A 112 -1.79 -16.05 8.44
N ILE A 113 -0.70 -15.28 8.40
CA ILE A 113 0.52 -15.64 7.66
C ILE A 113 1.27 -16.78 8.38
N SER A 114 1.36 -16.75 9.72
CA SER A 114 2.00 -17.81 10.51
C SER A 114 1.34 -19.17 10.28
N LYS A 115 0.00 -19.24 10.28
CA LYS A 115 -0.74 -20.47 9.97
C LYS A 115 -0.38 -21.03 8.59
N LYS A 116 -0.23 -20.18 7.58
CA LYS A 116 0.18 -20.61 6.24
C LYS A 116 1.60 -21.19 6.24
N ILE A 117 2.53 -20.54 6.96
CA ILE A 117 3.91 -21.02 7.08
C ILE A 117 3.95 -22.38 7.80
N GLU A 118 3.21 -22.53 8.90
CA GLU A 118 3.07 -23.79 9.64
C GLU A 118 2.52 -24.93 8.77
N ASN A 119 1.58 -24.61 7.87
CA ASN A 119 1.01 -25.54 6.91
C ASN A 119 1.87 -25.79 5.66
N ASN A 120 3.08 -25.21 5.59
CA ASN A 120 3.95 -25.25 4.39
C ASN A 120 3.30 -24.68 3.13
N GLU A 121 2.34 -23.76 3.27
CA GLU A 121 1.70 -23.08 2.15
C GLU A 121 2.60 -21.93 1.62
N LYS A 122 2.62 -21.75 0.29
CA LYS A 122 3.36 -20.65 -0.32
C LYS A 122 2.67 -19.31 -0.05
N LEU A 123 3.44 -18.34 0.41
CA LEU A 123 2.96 -16.97 0.52
C LEU A 123 2.83 -16.32 -0.85
N THR A 124 1.75 -15.58 -1.04
CA THR A 124 1.56 -14.73 -2.21
C THR A 124 2.48 -13.50 -2.14
N ARG A 125 2.71 -12.84 -3.28
CA ARG A 125 3.48 -11.57 -3.32
C ARG A 125 2.85 -10.47 -2.47
N THR A 126 1.52 -10.44 -2.40
CA THR A 126 0.78 -9.50 -1.56
C THR A 126 1.02 -9.77 -0.06
N GLU A 127 1.10 -11.02 0.36
CA GLU A 127 1.41 -11.38 1.74
C GLU A 127 2.87 -11.07 2.11
N ILE A 128 3.80 -11.29 1.18
CA ILE A 128 5.20 -10.89 1.36
C ILE A 128 5.33 -9.36 1.51
N LEU A 129 4.58 -8.59 0.71
CA LEU A 129 4.53 -7.13 0.84
C LEU A 129 3.90 -6.73 2.19
N ALA A 130 2.83 -7.38 2.61
CA ALA A 130 2.20 -7.16 3.90
C ALA A 130 3.18 -7.38 5.05
N LEU A 131 3.99 -8.45 5.04
CA LEU A 131 5.02 -8.70 6.05
C LEU A 131 6.03 -7.54 6.15
N LYS A 132 6.47 -6.99 5.03
CA LYS A 132 7.40 -5.85 5.01
C LYS A 132 6.80 -4.58 5.61
N LEU A 133 5.48 -4.43 5.53
CA LEU A 133 4.75 -3.26 6.04
C LEU A 133 4.24 -3.45 7.47
N MET A 134 4.35 -4.67 8.02
CA MET A 134 3.88 -5.04 9.35
C MET A 134 4.34 -4.08 10.47
N PRO A 135 5.61 -3.61 10.52
CA PRO A 135 6.07 -2.71 11.58
C PRO A 135 5.30 -1.39 11.66
N PHE A 136 4.55 -1.02 10.63
CA PHE A 136 3.79 0.23 10.56
C PHE A 136 2.29 0.05 10.86
N THR A 137 1.83 -1.19 11.06
CA THR A 137 0.44 -1.50 11.40
C THR A 137 0.13 -1.26 12.88
N SER A 138 -1.11 -1.36 13.28
CA SER A 138 -1.50 -1.33 14.69
C SER A 138 -1.35 -2.72 15.31
N TYR A 139 -0.87 -2.74 16.55
CA TYR A 139 -0.83 -3.93 17.39
C TYR A 139 -1.66 -3.65 18.64
N ASN A 140 -2.55 -4.57 18.98
CA ASN A 140 -3.15 -4.59 20.30
C ASN A 140 -2.10 -5.18 21.25
N GLU A 141 -1.67 -4.42 22.24
CA GLU A 141 -0.87 -4.95 23.35
C GLU A 141 -1.70 -6.04 24.03
N THR A 142 -1.32 -7.29 23.84
CA THR A 142 -1.86 -8.37 24.66
C THR A 142 -1.39 -8.12 26.09
N THR A 143 -2.34 -7.87 26.96
CA THR A 143 -2.16 -7.63 28.41
C THR A 143 -1.64 -8.92 29.09
N GLU A 144 -0.44 -9.36 28.80
CA GLU A 144 0.24 -10.46 29.48
C GLU A 144 1.36 -10.01 30.43
N GLU A 145 1.62 -8.70 30.56
CA GLU A 145 2.68 -8.20 31.44
C GLU A 145 2.25 -7.90 32.90
N ASN A 146 1.03 -8.21 33.34
CA ASN A 146 0.59 -7.88 34.70
C ASN A 146 0.57 -9.04 35.70
N ASN A 147 1.35 -10.12 35.50
CA ASN A 147 1.38 -11.23 36.45
C ASN A 147 2.76 -11.55 37.08
N ILE A 148 3.75 -10.65 37.03
CA ILE A 148 5.07 -10.91 37.62
C ILE A 148 5.30 -10.16 38.94
N GLU A 149 4.42 -9.25 39.35
CA GLU A 149 4.58 -8.53 40.61
C GLU A 149 3.59 -8.94 41.70
N ASN A 150 3.62 -10.19 42.16
CA ASN A 150 3.06 -10.56 43.47
C ASN A 150 3.52 -11.97 43.87
N ARG A 151 4.84 -12.12 44.10
CA ARG A 151 5.34 -13.19 44.98
C ARG A 151 5.76 -12.57 46.30
N PRO A 152 5.11 -12.92 47.43
CA PRO A 152 5.59 -12.49 48.70
C PRO A 152 6.95 -13.16 48.99
N ILE A 153 7.89 -12.36 49.37
CA ILE A 153 9.21 -12.80 49.88
C ILE A 153 8.95 -13.31 51.32
N ASN A 154 9.06 -14.60 51.51
CA ASN A 154 9.26 -15.22 52.82
C ASN A 154 10.76 -15.52 53.00
#